data_773851c76e3acaef10f429686aae7899
#
_entry.id   773851c76e3acaef10f429686aae7899
#
_cell.length_a   1.000
_cell.length_b   1.000
_cell.length_c   1.000
_cell.angle_alpha   90.00
_cell.angle_beta   90.00
_cell.angle_gamma   90.00
#
_symmetry.space_group_name_H-M   'P 1'
#
loop_
_entity.id
_entity.type
_entity.pdbx_description
1 polymer ?
#
loop_
_entity_poly.entity_id
_entity_poly.type
_entity_poly.pdbx_seq_one_letter_code
_entity_poly.pdbx_strand_id
1 'polypeptide(L)'
;LLTLLVWPAVPALAAEVLLLANGFTLRAERVEAVGAALRLQTATGTVEIPLAHVVERETIAEPPPPAPAPPPAPAPAPAPPPAPAPAPAPPPAPAPAPALDPLEAAARKAGLPPEFLKSVARIESAFRQDAISPKGAIGVMQLMPATARDLGVDPHDHEQNLEGGARLLRDLLLRYQNEPDQVRRALAAYNAGAGAVDRYKGTPPYAETQSYVEKVLAEYHRLRARPR
;
A
#
# COMPACT_ATOMS: atom_id res chain seq x y z
N LEU A 1 -23.11 9.98 -50.14
CA LEU A 1 -21.73 10.15 -49.62
C LEU A 1 -21.78 10.01 -48.14
N LEU A 2 -21.40 8.81 -47.64
CA LEU A 2 -21.39 8.46 -46.21
C LEU A 2 -19.96 8.72 -45.69
N THR A 3 -19.79 9.78 -44.91
CA THR A 3 -18.49 10.11 -44.29
C THR A 3 -18.35 9.29 -43.02
N LEU A 4 -17.49 8.25 -43.05
CA LEU A 4 -17.07 7.52 -41.85
C LEU A 4 -16.19 8.43 -41.01
N LEU A 5 -16.68 8.83 -39.85
CA LEU A 5 -15.87 9.48 -38.82
C LEU A 5 -15.00 8.40 -38.16
N VAL A 6 -13.73 8.36 -38.50
CA VAL A 6 -12.73 7.53 -37.81
C VAL A 6 -12.36 8.26 -36.52
N TRP A 7 -12.82 7.75 -35.38
CA TRP A 7 -12.37 8.20 -34.06
C TRP A 7 -10.94 7.67 -33.83
N PRO A 8 -10.00 8.52 -33.44
CA PRO A 8 -8.66 8.02 -33.11
C PRO A 8 -8.74 7.15 -31.84
N ALA A 9 -8.25 5.92 -31.96
CA ALA A 9 -8.07 5.03 -30.81
C ALA A 9 -7.09 5.69 -29.84
N VAL A 10 -7.55 6.03 -28.65
CA VAL A 10 -6.69 6.45 -27.53
C VAL A 10 -5.90 5.22 -27.12
N PRO A 11 -4.55 5.26 -27.12
CA PRO A 11 -3.77 4.13 -26.68
C PRO A 11 -4.09 3.82 -25.22
N ALA A 12 -4.39 2.56 -24.91
CA ALA A 12 -4.57 2.10 -23.55
C ALA A 12 -3.30 2.42 -22.76
N LEU A 13 -3.43 3.17 -21.68
CA LEU A 13 -2.34 3.46 -20.75
C LEU A 13 -1.95 2.14 -20.06
N ALA A 14 -0.86 1.53 -20.52
CA ALA A 14 -0.27 0.38 -19.85
C ALA A 14 0.39 0.88 -18.56
N ALA A 15 -0.11 0.45 -17.41
CA ALA A 15 0.55 0.72 -16.15
C ALA A 15 1.81 -0.12 -16.01
N GLU A 16 2.89 0.48 -15.53
CA GLU A 16 4.16 -0.22 -15.29
C GLU A 16 4.41 -0.39 -13.80
N VAL A 17 4.90 -1.57 -13.44
CA VAL A 17 5.33 -1.89 -12.08
C VAL A 17 6.84 -2.05 -12.07
N LEU A 18 7.49 -1.27 -11.23
CA LEU A 18 8.95 -1.31 -11.04
C LEU A 18 9.26 -1.95 -9.69
N LEU A 19 10.09 -2.98 -9.69
CA LEU A 19 10.67 -3.56 -8.49
C LEU A 19 11.99 -2.83 -8.18
N LEU A 20 12.09 -2.26 -7.00
CA LEU A 20 13.28 -1.54 -6.55
C LEU A 20 14.24 -2.46 -5.79
N ALA A 21 15.53 -2.10 -5.77
CA ALA A 21 16.58 -2.85 -5.07
C ALA A 21 16.34 -3.01 -3.55
N ASN A 22 15.51 -2.15 -2.97
CA ASN A 22 15.07 -2.25 -1.58
C ASN A 22 13.85 -3.18 -1.39
N GLY A 23 13.36 -3.84 -2.44
CA GLY A 23 12.23 -4.77 -2.43
C GLY A 23 10.86 -4.11 -2.52
N PHE A 24 10.78 -2.78 -2.71
CA PHE A 24 9.52 -2.08 -2.95
C PHE A 24 9.13 -2.13 -4.42
N THR A 25 7.82 -2.20 -4.66
CA THR A 25 7.24 -2.04 -6.00
C THR A 25 6.57 -0.68 -6.12
N LEU A 26 6.83 0.02 -7.22
CA LEU A 26 6.13 1.26 -7.58
C LEU A 26 5.32 1.04 -8.84
N ARG A 27 4.05 1.42 -8.79
CA ARG A 27 3.17 1.45 -9.97
C ARG A 27 3.20 2.86 -10.55
N ALA A 28 3.53 2.95 -11.83
CA ALA A 28 3.55 4.18 -12.59
C ALA A 28 2.63 4.07 -13.81
N GLU A 29 1.94 5.15 -14.12
CA GLU A 29 1.10 5.28 -15.32
C GLU A 29 1.96 5.58 -16.55
N ARG A 30 3.13 6.18 -16.31
CA ARG A 30 4.14 6.46 -17.35
C ARG A 30 5.52 6.45 -16.73
N VAL A 31 6.48 5.87 -17.47
CA VAL A 31 7.89 5.80 -17.09
C VAL A 31 8.73 6.36 -18.23
N GLU A 32 9.51 7.40 -17.93
CA GLU A 32 10.43 8.04 -18.89
C GLU A 32 11.86 7.96 -18.35
N ALA A 33 12.79 7.58 -19.22
CA ALA A 33 14.22 7.60 -18.87
C ALA A 33 14.77 9.02 -19.04
N VAL A 34 15.35 9.58 -17.99
CA VAL A 34 15.96 10.90 -17.97
C VAL A 34 17.40 10.78 -17.47
N GLY A 35 18.34 10.62 -18.38
CA GLY A 35 19.75 10.41 -18.03
C GLY A 35 19.98 9.11 -17.27
N ALA A 36 20.50 9.19 -16.04
CA ALA A 36 20.73 8.04 -15.16
C ALA A 36 19.56 7.76 -14.18
N ALA A 37 18.39 8.37 -14.40
CA ALA A 37 17.20 8.21 -13.57
C ALA A 37 15.97 7.87 -14.42
N LEU A 38 14.96 7.26 -13.80
CA LEU A 38 13.61 7.10 -14.34
C LEU A 38 12.69 8.14 -13.70
N ARG A 39 11.98 8.86 -14.54
CA ARG A 39 10.88 9.73 -14.11
C ARG A 39 9.58 8.97 -14.24
N LEU A 40 8.91 8.77 -13.11
CA LEU A 40 7.67 8.01 -12.95
C LEU A 40 6.51 8.97 -12.75
N GLN A 41 5.47 8.88 -13.58
CA GLN A 41 4.19 9.50 -13.31
C GLN A 41 3.31 8.51 -12.56
N THR A 42 2.92 8.85 -11.34
CA THR A 42 2.01 8.07 -10.49
C THR A 42 0.71 8.83 -10.26
N ALA A 43 -0.33 8.18 -9.79
CA ALA A 43 -1.61 8.83 -9.45
C ALA A 43 -1.49 10.00 -8.44
N THR A 44 -0.38 10.08 -7.70
CA THR A 44 -0.13 11.10 -6.66
C THR A 44 0.92 12.13 -7.05
N GLY A 45 1.54 12.02 -8.24
CA GLY A 45 2.53 12.97 -8.72
C GLY A 45 3.70 12.33 -9.46
N THR A 46 4.75 13.12 -9.73
CA THR A 46 5.94 12.67 -10.44
C THR A 46 7.06 12.37 -9.45
N VAL A 47 7.70 11.20 -9.60
CA VAL A 47 8.82 10.74 -8.77
C VAL A 47 10.01 10.42 -9.68
N GLU A 48 11.22 10.86 -9.32
CA GLU A 48 12.46 10.47 -10.01
C GLU A 48 13.23 9.43 -9.18
N ILE A 49 13.63 8.33 -9.83
CA ILE A 49 14.35 7.23 -9.19
C ILE A 49 15.61 6.92 -10.00
N PRO A 50 16.79 6.85 -9.37
CA PRO A 50 18.01 6.41 -10.03
C PRO A 50 17.85 5.02 -10.65
N LEU A 51 18.31 4.84 -11.87
CA LEU A 51 18.22 3.56 -12.60
C LEU A 51 18.87 2.41 -11.83
N ALA A 52 19.92 2.70 -11.06
CA ALA A 52 20.62 1.73 -10.22
C ALA A 52 19.75 1.13 -9.09
N HIS A 53 18.62 1.75 -8.78
CA HIS A 53 17.70 1.27 -7.76
C HIS A 53 16.55 0.42 -8.32
N VAL A 54 16.45 0.24 -9.63
CA VAL A 54 15.43 -0.56 -10.30
C VAL A 54 16.00 -1.94 -10.64
N VAL A 55 15.40 -2.98 -10.08
CA VAL A 55 15.83 -4.38 -10.29
C VAL A 55 15.05 -5.03 -11.42
N GLU A 56 13.76 -4.70 -11.52
CA GLU A 56 12.87 -5.30 -12.50
C GLU A 56 11.78 -4.30 -12.93
N ARG A 57 11.35 -4.39 -14.18
CA ARG A 57 10.30 -3.57 -14.77
C ARG A 57 9.33 -4.48 -15.50
N GLU A 58 8.07 -4.46 -15.10
CA GLU A 58 6.99 -5.25 -15.70
C GLU A 58 5.89 -4.32 -16.22
N THR A 59 5.48 -4.52 -17.46
CA THR A 59 4.38 -3.78 -18.09
C THR A 59 3.09 -4.59 -17.93
N ILE A 60 2.12 -4.06 -17.18
CA ILE A 60 0.81 -4.67 -17.02
C ILE A 60 -0.13 -4.06 -18.05
N ALA A 61 -0.54 -4.86 -19.04
CA ALA A 61 -1.61 -4.47 -19.96
C ALA A 61 -2.94 -4.49 -19.20
N GLU A 62 -3.55 -3.33 -19.00
CA GLU A 62 -4.90 -3.24 -18.44
C GLU A 62 -5.89 -3.76 -19.49
N PRO A 63 -6.82 -4.68 -19.13
CA PRO A 63 -7.85 -5.13 -20.06
C PRO A 63 -8.71 -3.92 -20.49
N PRO A 64 -9.12 -3.83 -21.76
CA PRO A 64 -9.91 -2.69 -22.23
C PRO A 64 -11.23 -2.61 -21.44
N PRO A 65 -11.71 -1.39 -21.14
CA PRO A 65 -12.99 -1.19 -20.46
C PRO A 65 -14.11 -1.89 -21.24
N PRO A 66 -15.08 -2.50 -20.56
CA PRO A 66 -16.19 -3.17 -21.22
C PRO A 66 -16.94 -2.20 -22.12
N ALA A 67 -17.17 -2.62 -23.37
CA ALA A 67 -17.90 -1.83 -24.36
C ALA A 67 -19.29 -1.44 -23.82
N PRO A 68 -19.78 -0.22 -24.10
CA PRO A 68 -21.12 0.19 -23.69
C PRO A 68 -22.16 -0.74 -24.30
N ALA A 69 -23.08 -1.22 -23.46
CA ALA A 69 -24.17 -2.08 -23.88
C ALA A 69 -25.03 -1.38 -24.97
N PRO A 70 -25.50 -2.08 -26.00
CA PRO A 70 -26.39 -1.50 -27.02
C PRO A 70 -27.70 -1.04 -26.39
N PRO A 71 -28.32 0.03 -26.89
CA PRO A 71 -29.59 0.52 -26.37
C PRO A 71 -30.69 -0.55 -26.53
N PRO A 72 -31.61 -0.66 -25.54
CA PRO A 72 -32.68 -1.65 -25.60
C PRO A 72 -33.63 -1.37 -26.76
N ALA A 73 -33.98 -2.43 -27.49
CA ALA A 73 -34.99 -2.39 -28.53
C ALA A 73 -36.39 -2.07 -27.96
N PRO A 74 -37.25 -1.38 -28.69
CA PRO A 74 -38.57 -1.01 -28.19
C PRO A 74 -39.43 -2.25 -27.92
N ALA A 75 -40.06 -2.27 -26.75
CA ALA A 75 -40.84 -3.35 -26.22
C ALA A 75 -42.16 -3.54 -27.04
N PRO A 76 -42.57 -4.79 -27.34
CA PRO A 76 -43.94 -5.05 -27.81
C PRO A 76 -44.95 -4.90 -26.67
N ALA A 77 -46.17 -4.47 -27.01
CA ALA A 77 -47.27 -4.19 -26.08
C ALA A 77 -47.68 -5.40 -25.23
N PRO A 78 -48.16 -5.19 -23.99
CA PRO A 78 -48.33 -6.26 -23.01
C PRO A 78 -49.57 -7.12 -23.28
N ALA A 79 -49.35 -8.43 -23.22
CA ALA A 79 -50.42 -9.43 -23.07
C ALA A 79 -50.81 -9.51 -21.57
N PRO A 80 -52.06 -9.89 -21.22
CA PRO A 80 -52.51 -9.95 -19.82
C PRO A 80 -51.79 -11.06 -19.05
N PRO A 81 -51.56 -10.87 -17.73
CA PRO A 81 -50.67 -11.71 -16.95
C PRO A 81 -51.28 -13.09 -16.63
N PRO A 82 -50.57 -14.18 -16.79
CA PRO A 82 -50.86 -15.42 -16.07
C PRO A 82 -50.44 -15.29 -14.60
N ALA A 83 -51.17 -15.98 -13.72
CA ALA A 83 -50.93 -15.98 -12.28
C ALA A 83 -49.48 -16.34 -11.93
N PRO A 84 -48.91 -15.74 -10.85
CA PRO A 84 -47.49 -15.88 -10.53
C PRO A 84 -47.17 -17.32 -10.11
N ALA A 85 -46.31 -17.97 -10.87
CA ALA A 85 -45.55 -19.12 -10.40
C ALA A 85 -44.53 -18.64 -9.34
N PRO A 86 -44.23 -19.44 -8.30
CA PRO A 86 -43.24 -19.04 -7.30
C PRO A 86 -41.90 -18.77 -8.01
N ALA A 87 -41.38 -17.53 -7.79
CA ALA A 87 -40.10 -17.14 -8.37
C ALA A 87 -39.00 -18.11 -7.93
N PRO A 88 -38.14 -18.56 -8.85
CA PRO A 88 -36.92 -19.26 -8.44
C PRO A 88 -36.11 -18.33 -7.52
N ALA A 89 -35.61 -18.90 -6.41
CA ALA A 89 -34.76 -18.19 -5.50
C ALA A 89 -33.61 -17.54 -6.28
N PRO A 90 -33.25 -16.28 -5.98
CA PRO A 90 -32.11 -15.64 -6.64
C PRO A 90 -30.86 -16.53 -6.44
N PRO A 91 -29.99 -16.63 -7.46
CA PRO A 91 -28.74 -17.36 -7.28
C PRO A 91 -28.02 -16.80 -6.06
N PRO A 92 -27.37 -17.67 -5.25
CA PRO A 92 -26.64 -17.20 -4.09
C PRO A 92 -25.68 -16.12 -4.55
N ALA A 93 -25.70 -14.96 -3.87
CA ALA A 93 -24.77 -13.88 -4.11
C ALA A 93 -23.34 -14.48 -4.09
N PRO A 94 -22.43 -14.06 -4.99
CA PRO A 94 -21.06 -14.54 -4.95
C PRO A 94 -20.55 -14.30 -3.53
N ALA A 95 -19.95 -15.35 -2.94
CA ALA A 95 -19.37 -15.27 -1.61
C ALA A 95 -18.47 -14.03 -1.55
N PRO A 96 -18.58 -13.18 -0.51
CA PRO A 96 -17.72 -12.03 -0.41
C PRO A 96 -16.27 -12.50 -0.51
N ALA A 97 -15.50 -11.83 -1.37
CA ALA A 97 -14.05 -12.09 -1.47
C ALA A 97 -13.49 -12.08 -0.04
N PRO A 98 -12.58 -13.00 0.31
CA PRO A 98 -12.06 -13.08 1.68
C PRO A 98 -11.58 -11.69 2.08
N ALA A 99 -12.18 -11.16 3.16
CA ALA A 99 -11.83 -9.85 3.67
C ALA A 99 -10.32 -9.86 3.97
N LEU A 100 -9.59 -8.90 3.38
CA LEU A 100 -8.16 -8.75 3.65
C LEU A 100 -7.98 -8.55 5.15
N ASP A 101 -6.97 -9.20 5.73
CA ASP A 101 -6.50 -8.90 7.08
C ASP A 101 -6.32 -7.39 7.21
N PRO A 102 -6.91 -6.71 8.22
CA PRO A 102 -6.82 -5.25 8.38
C PRO A 102 -5.38 -4.72 8.29
N LEU A 103 -4.41 -5.48 8.79
CA LEU A 103 -3.00 -5.12 8.69
C LEU A 103 -2.50 -5.18 7.24
N GLU A 104 -2.90 -6.18 6.47
CA GLU A 104 -2.57 -6.25 5.04
C GLU A 104 -3.22 -5.12 4.25
N ALA A 105 -4.46 -4.77 4.59
CA ALA A 105 -5.15 -3.64 4.00
C ALA A 105 -4.42 -2.32 4.28
N ALA A 106 -4.03 -2.07 5.54
CA ALA A 106 -3.26 -0.90 5.94
C ALA A 106 -1.90 -0.82 5.24
N ALA A 107 -1.18 -1.95 5.14
CA ALA A 107 0.09 -2.03 4.44
C ALA A 107 -0.06 -1.66 2.96
N ARG A 108 -1.01 -2.26 2.26
CA ARG A 108 -1.29 -1.98 0.84
C ARG A 108 -1.68 -0.52 0.60
N LYS A 109 -2.56 0.04 1.46
CA LYS A 109 -2.98 1.45 1.40
C LYS A 109 -1.79 2.41 1.55
N ALA A 110 -0.83 2.06 2.41
CA ALA A 110 0.41 2.82 2.59
C ALA A 110 1.49 2.50 1.54
N GLY A 111 1.28 1.54 0.61
CA GLY A 111 2.28 1.10 -0.36
C GLY A 111 3.46 0.38 0.27
N LEU A 112 3.24 -0.34 1.38
CA LEU A 112 4.24 -1.13 2.08
C LEU A 112 4.04 -2.62 1.82
N PRO A 113 5.12 -3.43 1.77
CA PRO A 113 4.99 -4.87 1.81
C PRO A 113 4.27 -5.31 3.10
N PRO A 114 3.22 -6.15 3.02
CA PRO A 114 2.51 -6.62 4.20
C PRO A 114 3.42 -7.27 5.23
N GLU A 115 4.41 -8.04 4.79
CA GLU A 115 5.38 -8.70 5.66
C GLU A 115 6.24 -7.69 6.44
N PHE A 116 6.49 -6.51 5.85
CA PHE A 116 7.25 -5.45 6.52
C PHE A 116 6.44 -4.82 7.65
N LEU A 117 5.17 -4.45 7.39
CA LEU A 117 4.29 -3.93 8.44
C LEU A 117 4.02 -4.97 9.52
N LYS A 118 3.83 -6.26 9.13
CA LYS A 118 3.69 -7.38 10.08
C LYS A 118 4.89 -7.52 11.00
N SER A 119 6.11 -7.34 10.48
CA SER A 119 7.32 -7.43 11.30
C SER A 119 7.40 -6.29 12.32
N VAL A 120 7.03 -5.08 11.95
CA VAL A 120 6.94 -3.94 12.88
C VAL A 120 5.89 -4.22 13.96
N ALA A 121 4.65 -4.54 13.59
CA ALA A 121 3.56 -4.80 14.53
C ALA A 121 3.88 -5.94 15.52
N ARG A 122 4.59 -6.97 15.05
CA ARG A 122 5.04 -8.07 15.90
C ARG A 122 6.03 -7.63 16.97
N ILE A 123 6.98 -6.77 16.62
CA ILE A 123 8.00 -6.29 17.55
C ILE A 123 7.45 -5.23 18.49
N GLU A 124 6.50 -4.39 18.02
CA GLU A 124 5.86 -3.35 18.82
C GLU A 124 4.97 -3.92 19.94
N SER A 125 4.06 -4.80 19.61
CA SER A 125 3.04 -5.26 20.55
C SER A 125 2.77 -6.75 20.54
N ALA A 126 3.42 -7.54 19.66
CA ALA A 126 3.03 -8.90 19.32
C ALA A 126 1.57 -8.98 18.85
N PHE A 127 1.13 -7.98 18.05
CA PHE A 127 -0.23 -7.81 17.52
C PHE A 127 -1.31 -7.55 18.57
N ARG A 128 -0.98 -7.14 19.79
CA ARG A 128 -1.97 -6.84 20.83
C ARG A 128 -2.59 -5.47 20.61
N GLN A 129 -3.88 -5.44 20.39
CA GLN A 129 -4.65 -4.22 20.17
C GLN A 129 -4.75 -3.34 21.42
N ASP A 130 -4.83 -3.94 22.59
CA ASP A 130 -4.97 -3.30 23.89
C ASP A 130 -3.63 -2.96 24.56
N ALA A 131 -2.51 -3.17 23.85
CA ALA A 131 -1.20 -2.91 24.42
C ALA A 131 -0.99 -1.41 24.71
N ILE A 132 -0.57 -1.11 25.93
CA ILE A 132 -0.10 0.22 26.33
C ILE A 132 1.29 0.06 26.93
N SER A 133 2.26 0.77 26.37
CA SER A 133 3.65 0.73 26.89
C SER A 133 3.79 1.59 28.15
N PRO A 134 4.84 1.37 28.96
CA PRO A 134 5.16 2.26 30.09
C PRO A 134 5.39 3.73 29.70
N LYS A 135 5.74 3.99 28.44
CA LYS A 135 5.91 5.33 27.87
C LYS A 135 4.60 5.91 27.31
N GLY A 136 3.48 5.15 27.35
CA GLY A 136 2.17 5.57 26.88
C GLY A 136 1.94 5.36 25.39
N ALA A 137 2.73 4.55 24.68
CA ALA A 137 2.45 4.15 23.31
C ALA A 137 1.30 3.12 23.28
N ILE A 138 0.41 3.21 22.27
CA ILE A 138 -0.89 2.56 22.26
C ILE A 138 -1.04 1.66 21.04
N GLY A 139 -1.65 0.49 21.25
CA GLY A 139 -2.18 -0.39 20.22
C GLY A 139 -1.14 -1.25 19.49
N VAL A 140 -1.58 -1.88 18.39
CA VAL A 140 -0.77 -2.82 17.61
C VAL A 140 0.52 -2.20 17.12
N MET A 141 0.46 -0.95 16.66
CA MET A 141 1.59 -0.21 16.09
C MET A 141 2.29 0.71 17.11
N GLN A 142 1.89 0.67 18.39
CA GLN A 142 2.49 1.43 19.48
C GLN A 142 2.66 2.92 19.15
N LEU A 143 1.56 3.56 18.74
CA LEU A 143 1.57 4.99 18.46
C LEU A 143 1.56 5.81 19.75
N MET A 144 2.48 6.77 19.86
CA MET A 144 2.43 7.76 20.92
C MET A 144 1.22 8.69 20.71
N PRO A 145 0.51 9.12 21.79
CA PRO A 145 -0.66 10.00 21.67
C PRO A 145 -0.41 11.28 20.87
N ALA A 146 0.77 11.86 20.97
CA ALA A 146 1.15 13.04 20.18
C ALA A 146 1.20 12.69 18.69
N THR A 147 1.87 11.58 18.34
CA THR A 147 2.00 11.11 16.96
C THR A 147 0.61 10.76 16.38
N ALA A 148 -0.26 10.09 17.14
CA ALA A 148 -1.60 9.78 16.70
C ALA A 148 -2.41 11.05 16.39
N ARG A 149 -2.30 12.10 17.22
CA ARG A 149 -2.93 13.40 16.94
C ARG A 149 -2.40 14.04 15.66
N ASP A 150 -1.09 14.04 15.46
CA ASP A 150 -0.46 14.63 14.28
C ASP A 150 -0.89 13.88 12.99
N LEU A 151 -1.13 12.58 13.10
CA LEU A 151 -1.64 11.74 12.02
C LEU A 151 -3.17 11.84 11.84
N GLY A 152 -3.90 12.43 12.80
CA GLY A 152 -5.36 12.52 12.79
C GLY A 152 -6.06 11.17 12.96
N VAL A 153 -5.50 10.27 13.80
CA VAL A 153 -6.04 8.93 14.04
C VAL A 153 -6.31 8.72 15.54
N ASP A 154 -7.32 7.90 15.85
CA ASP A 154 -7.54 7.38 17.20
C ASP A 154 -6.62 6.15 17.42
N PRO A 155 -5.62 6.21 18.32
CA PRO A 155 -4.73 5.08 18.54
C PRO A 155 -5.40 3.89 19.27
N HIS A 156 -6.58 4.08 19.86
CA HIS A 156 -7.37 3.01 20.50
C HIS A 156 -8.23 2.26 19.49
N ASP A 157 -8.56 2.87 18.36
CA ASP A 157 -9.23 2.18 17.25
C ASP A 157 -8.23 1.31 16.48
N HIS A 158 -8.59 0.04 16.30
CA HIS A 158 -7.68 -0.95 15.70
C HIS A 158 -7.27 -0.60 14.28
N GLU A 159 -8.23 -0.26 13.43
CA GLU A 159 -7.96 0.03 12.02
C GLU A 159 -7.20 1.34 11.86
N GLN A 160 -7.58 2.38 12.61
CA GLN A 160 -6.89 3.65 12.59
C GLN A 160 -5.47 3.56 13.15
N ASN A 161 -5.25 2.71 14.17
CA ASN A 161 -3.91 2.44 14.70
C ASN A 161 -3.00 1.80 13.65
N LEU A 162 -3.50 0.79 12.94
CA LEU A 162 -2.78 0.15 11.84
C LEU A 162 -2.50 1.11 10.70
N GLU A 163 -3.50 1.88 10.25
CA GLU A 163 -3.33 2.88 9.19
C GLU A 163 -2.35 3.99 9.58
N GLY A 164 -2.47 4.52 10.79
CA GLY A 164 -1.58 5.54 11.31
C GLY A 164 -0.13 5.07 11.38
N GLY A 165 0.10 3.86 11.90
CA GLY A 165 1.42 3.25 11.98
C GLY A 165 2.02 2.98 10.60
N ALA A 166 1.21 2.50 9.66
CA ALA A 166 1.63 2.25 8.28
C ALA A 166 2.01 3.57 7.57
N ARG A 167 1.19 4.63 7.73
CA ARG A 167 1.49 5.97 7.18
C ARG A 167 2.78 6.53 7.76
N LEU A 168 2.93 6.51 9.08
CA LEU A 168 4.16 6.97 9.75
C LEU A 168 5.40 6.25 9.19
N LEU A 169 5.33 4.93 9.09
CA LEU A 169 6.45 4.14 8.57
C LEU A 169 6.77 4.50 7.12
N ARG A 170 5.75 4.70 6.29
CA ARG A 170 5.89 5.15 4.90
C ARG A 170 6.56 6.53 4.83
N ASP A 171 6.10 7.49 5.63
CA ASP A 171 6.64 8.85 5.64
C ASP A 171 8.11 8.87 6.07
N LEU A 172 8.49 8.03 7.03
CA LEU A 172 9.87 7.86 7.46
C LEU A 172 10.75 7.22 6.37
N LEU A 173 10.23 6.24 5.63
CA LEU A 173 10.95 5.68 4.49
C LEU A 173 11.17 6.72 3.39
N LEU A 174 10.17 7.55 3.10
CA LEU A 174 10.31 8.65 2.14
C LEU A 174 11.29 9.72 2.62
N ARG A 175 11.26 10.05 3.92
CA ARG A 175 12.22 11.00 4.51
C ARG A 175 13.67 10.60 4.27
N TYR A 176 13.98 9.31 4.38
CA TYR A 176 15.34 8.79 4.23
C TYR A 176 15.61 8.11 2.89
N GLN A 177 14.79 8.37 1.86
CA GLN A 177 14.86 7.67 0.56
C GLN A 177 16.21 7.79 -0.17
N ASN A 178 16.96 8.86 0.10
CA ASN A 178 18.27 9.10 -0.53
C ASN A 178 19.45 8.61 0.33
N GLU A 179 19.17 7.99 1.47
CA GLU A 179 20.21 7.50 2.38
C GLU A 179 20.52 6.02 2.10
N PRO A 180 21.79 5.61 2.14
CA PRO A 180 22.18 4.23 1.81
C PRO A 180 21.60 3.18 2.77
N ASP A 181 21.28 3.58 4.00
CA ASP A 181 20.69 2.77 5.05
C ASP A 181 19.24 3.16 5.36
N GLN A 182 18.49 3.59 4.32
CA GLN A 182 17.13 4.08 4.37
C GLN A 182 16.22 3.33 5.34
N VAL A 183 16.10 2.00 5.19
CA VAL A 183 15.21 1.17 5.99
C VAL A 183 15.63 1.18 7.46
N ARG A 184 16.93 1.11 7.75
CA ARG A 184 17.46 1.17 9.11
C ARG A 184 17.16 2.50 9.77
N ARG A 185 17.33 3.61 9.05
CA ARG A 185 17.00 4.96 9.55
C ARG A 185 15.52 5.12 9.78
N ALA A 186 14.68 4.64 8.88
CA ALA A 186 13.22 4.71 9.03
C ALA A 186 12.75 3.92 10.27
N LEU A 187 13.24 2.72 10.47
CA LEU A 187 12.95 1.92 11.66
C LEU A 187 13.48 2.55 12.95
N ALA A 188 14.70 3.08 12.91
CA ALA A 188 15.28 3.78 14.04
C ALA A 188 14.48 5.05 14.40
N ALA A 189 14.01 5.79 13.38
CA ALA A 189 13.17 6.97 13.55
C ALA A 189 11.78 6.63 14.07
N TYR A 190 11.21 5.49 13.65
CA TYR A 190 9.96 5.00 14.19
C TYR A 190 10.04 4.78 15.69
N ASN A 191 11.12 4.14 16.16
CA ASN A 191 11.34 3.82 17.58
C ASN A 191 11.84 5.00 18.42
N ALA A 192 12.84 5.75 17.92
CA ALA A 192 13.53 6.79 18.69
C ALA A 192 13.16 8.23 18.28
N GLY A 193 12.35 8.38 17.24
CA GLY A 193 12.02 9.66 16.62
C GLY A 193 13.05 10.13 15.58
N ALA A 194 12.57 10.81 14.54
CA ALA A 194 13.40 11.30 13.43
C ALA A 194 14.50 12.27 13.91
N GLY A 195 14.22 13.09 14.91
CA GLY A 195 15.21 14.03 15.47
C GLY A 195 16.46 13.35 16.05
N ALA A 196 16.32 12.13 16.60
CA ALA A 196 17.48 11.37 17.05
C ALA A 196 18.31 10.86 15.86
N VAL A 197 17.65 10.29 14.83
CA VAL A 197 18.31 9.80 13.61
C VAL A 197 19.04 10.92 12.88
N ASP A 198 18.42 12.09 12.75
CA ASP A 198 19.03 13.25 12.09
C ASP A 198 20.26 13.75 12.85
N ARG A 199 20.18 13.79 14.19
CA ARG A 199 21.31 14.20 15.05
C ARG A 199 22.52 13.29 14.90
N TYR A 200 22.28 11.97 14.86
CA TYR A 200 23.35 10.98 14.75
C TYR A 200 23.70 10.62 13.30
N LYS A 201 22.99 11.20 12.33
CA LYS A 201 23.15 10.92 10.87
C LYS A 201 23.07 9.44 10.54
N GLY A 202 22.21 8.69 11.25
CA GLY A 202 22.03 7.24 11.15
C GLY A 202 21.30 6.68 12.36
N THR A 203 21.35 5.36 12.53
CA THR A 203 20.79 4.72 13.72
C THR A 203 21.48 5.23 14.98
N PRO A 204 20.74 5.85 15.93
CA PRO A 204 21.36 6.39 17.14
C PRO A 204 21.99 5.27 18.01
N PRO A 205 23.01 5.58 18.81
CA PRO A 205 23.71 4.60 19.65
C PRO A 205 22.90 4.22 20.91
N TYR A 206 21.58 4.13 20.78
CA TYR A 206 20.70 3.68 21.84
C TYR A 206 20.52 2.16 21.73
N ALA A 207 20.91 1.40 22.76
CA ALA A 207 20.85 -0.06 22.76
C ALA A 207 19.44 -0.59 22.44
N GLU A 208 18.38 0.09 22.95
CA GLU A 208 16.99 -0.22 22.67
C GLU A 208 16.70 -0.10 21.16
N THR A 209 17.07 1.02 20.54
CA THR A 209 16.80 1.30 19.13
C THR A 209 17.59 0.40 18.20
N GLN A 210 18.86 0.15 18.50
CA GLN A 210 19.69 -0.78 17.72
C GLN A 210 19.09 -2.19 17.75
N SER A 211 18.75 -2.69 18.96
CA SER A 211 18.10 -4.00 19.12
C SER A 211 16.75 -4.06 18.39
N TYR A 212 15.96 -2.97 18.44
CA TYR A 212 14.68 -2.87 17.73
C TYR A 212 14.85 -3.04 16.22
N VAL A 213 15.76 -2.27 15.61
CA VAL A 213 16.03 -2.33 14.16
C VAL A 213 16.43 -3.74 13.75
N GLU A 214 17.36 -4.39 14.45
CA GLU A 214 17.79 -5.74 14.13
C GLU A 214 16.65 -6.78 14.26
N LYS A 215 15.83 -6.68 15.30
CA LYS A 215 14.66 -7.57 15.50
C LYS A 215 13.64 -7.45 14.39
N VAL A 216 13.29 -6.21 13.98
CA VAL A 216 12.34 -5.99 12.89
C VAL A 216 12.87 -6.54 11.57
N LEU A 217 14.14 -6.27 11.24
CA LEU A 217 14.75 -6.78 10.02
C LEU A 217 14.85 -8.31 10.01
N ALA A 218 15.24 -8.92 11.12
CA ALA A 218 15.29 -10.38 11.25
C ALA A 218 13.90 -11.00 11.04
N GLU A 219 12.86 -10.42 11.65
CA GLU A 219 11.50 -10.90 11.49
C GLU A 219 10.98 -10.71 10.05
N TYR A 220 11.31 -9.59 9.42
CA TYR A 220 10.97 -9.35 8.02
C TYR A 220 11.60 -10.38 7.09
N HIS A 221 12.88 -10.66 7.24
CA HIS A 221 13.55 -11.72 6.47
C HIS A 221 12.95 -13.10 6.73
N ARG A 222 12.60 -13.40 7.98
CA ARG A 222 11.94 -14.66 8.34
C ARG A 222 10.56 -14.82 7.67
N LEU A 223 9.77 -13.74 7.61
CA LEU A 223 8.45 -13.76 6.97
C LEU A 223 8.57 -13.94 5.45
N ARG A 224 9.53 -13.28 4.81
CA ARG A 224 9.76 -13.41 3.37
C ARG A 224 10.31 -14.78 2.93
N ALA A 225 11.06 -15.44 3.80
CA ALA A 225 11.62 -16.76 3.49
C ALA A 225 10.59 -17.90 3.57
N ARG A 226 9.35 -17.65 4.05
CA ARG A 226 8.30 -18.66 4.08
C ARG A 226 7.72 -18.82 2.67
N PRO A 227 7.74 -20.05 2.10
CA PRO A 227 7.05 -20.31 0.85
C PRO A 227 5.54 -20.03 1.04
N ARG A 228 4.95 -19.38 0.05
CA ARG A 228 3.50 -19.12 -0.03
C ARG A 228 2.74 -20.42 -0.30
#